data_1cd104f5228d10acf8dca51d89f1d5df
#
_entry.id   1cd104f5228d10acf8dca51d89f1d5df
#
_cell.length_a   1.000
_cell.length_b   1.000
_cell.length_c   1.000
_cell.angle_alpha   90.00
_cell.angle_beta   90.00
_cell.angle_gamma   90.00
#
_symmetry.space_group_name_H-M   'P 1'
#
loop_
_entity.id
_entity.type
_entity.pdbx_description
1 polymer ?
#
loop_
_entity_poly.entity_id
_entity_poly.type
_entity_poly.pdbx_seq_one_letter_code
_entity_poly.pdbx_strand_id
1 'polypeptide(L)' 'MRELRPNPIVAAWNRGRAAICAWSVIPSRLTGEALALLEFDAVAIDMQHSYFDREEITGVLTAIDAAGSP' A
#
# COMPACT_ATOMS: atom_id res chain seq x y z
N MET A 1 -20.14 -12.95 5.22
CA MET A 1 -19.53 -11.63 4.98
C MET A 1 -18.07 -11.67 5.40
N ARG A 2 -17.24 -11.07 4.59
CA ARG A 2 -15.80 -11.01 4.86
C ARG A 2 -15.52 -9.95 5.92
N GLU A 3 -14.75 -10.29 6.94
CA GLU A 3 -14.33 -9.32 7.94
C GLU A 3 -13.34 -8.31 7.35
N LEU A 4 -13.47 -7.07 7.79
CA LEU A 4 -12.51 -6.04 7.43
C LEU A 4 -11.22 -6.22 8.23
N ARG A 5 -10.09 -6.11 7.55
CA ARG A 5 -8.79 -6.14 8.21
C ARG A 5 -8.58 -4.86 9.03
N PRO A 6 -7.93 -4.94 10.19
CA PRO A 6 -7.55 -3.74 10.93
C PRO A 6 -6.68 -2.81 10.08
N ASN A 7 -6.86 -1.51 10.25
CA ASN A 7 -6.03 -0.52 9.54
C ASN A 7 -4.74 -0.28 10.35
N PRO A 8 -3.56 -0.66 9.84
CA PRO A 8 -2.31 -0.50 10.57
C PRO A 8 -1.94 0.95 10.87
N ILE A 9 -2.38 1.90 10.04
CA ILE A 9 -2.13 3.33 10.28
C ILE A 9 -2.85 3.77 11.54
N VAL A 10 -4.13 3.44 11.65
CA VAL A 10 -4.93 3.77 12.84
C VAL A 10 -4.39 3.05 14.07
N ALA A 11 -4.00 1.79 13.91
CA ALA A 11 -3.41 1.03 15.01
C ALA A 11 -2.11 1.67 15.52
N ALA A 12 -1.26 2.18 14.62
CA ALA A 12 -0.05 2.89 15.00
C ALA A 12 -0.37 4.15 15.79
N TRP A 13 -1.32 4.95 15.31
CA TRP A 13 -1.74 6.17 16.00
C TRP A 13 -2.32 5.87 17.39
N ASN A 14 -3.11 4.83 17.52
CA ASN A 14 -3.70 4.43 18.80
C ASN A 14 -2.65 3.97 19.83
N ARG A 15 -1.47 3.55 19.36
CA ARG A 15 -0.33 3.21 20.22
C ARG A 15 0.58 4.39 20.48
N GLY A 16 0.25 5.59 19.98
CA GLY A 16 1.04 6.81 20.17
C GLY A 16 2.30 6.86 19.31
N ARG A 17 2.41 6.07 18.25
CA ARG A 17 3.53 6.11 17.32
C ARG A 17 3.14 6.62 15.94
N ALA A 18 4.11 7.10 15.18
CA ALA A 18 3.87 7.53 13.80
C ALA A 18 3.64 6.32 12.90
N ALA A 19 2.74 6.47 11.93
CA ALA A 19 2.61 5.52 10.84
C ALA A 19 3.64 5.84 9.75
N ILE A 20 4.26 4.80 9.20
CA ILE A 20 5.28 4.94 8.16
C ILE A 20 4.75 4.36 6.87
N CYS A 21 4.67 5.20 5.82
CA CYS A 21 4.21 4.81 4.50
C CYS A 21 5.37 4.69 3.52
N ALA A 22 5.37 3.62 2.71
CA ALA A 22 6.19 3.58 1.51
C ALA A 22 5.47 4.34 0.40
N TRP A 23 6.21 5.16 -0.35
CA TRP A 23 5.64 5.97 -1.41
C TRP A 23 6.12 5.45 -2.75
N SER A 24 5.19 4.96 -3.59
CA SER A 24 5.52 4.36 -4.87
C SER A 24 5.16 5.26 -6.04
N VAL A 25 6.13 5.46 -6.93
CA VAL A 25 5.94 6.18 -8.21
C VAL A 25 6.25 5.29 -9.41
N ILE A 26 6.62 4.03 -9.18
CA ILE A 26 6.99 3.08 -10.22
C ILE A 26 5.79 2.23 -10.61
N PRO A 27 5.35 2.26 -11.89
CA PRO A 27 4.15 1.54 -12.33
C PRO A 27 4.43 0.04 -12.54
N SER A 28 4.78 -0.65 -11.47
CA SER A 28 5.12 -2.07 -11.49
C SER A 28 4.39 -2.81 -10.38
N ARG A 29 3.67 -3.86 -10.76
CA ARG A 29 3.02 -4.75 -9.80
C ARG A 29 4.03 -5.43 -8.89
N LEU A 30 5.17 -5.80 -9.42
CA LEU A 30 6.24 -6.46 -8.66
C LEU A 30 6.82 -5.51 -7.61
N THR A 31 7.06 -4.26 -7.99
CA THR A 31 7.55 -3.23 -7.06
C THR A 31 6.53 -2.97 -5.95
N GLY A 32 5.24 -2.86 -6.30
CA GLY A 32 4.17 -2.68 -5.32
C GLY A 32 4.11 -3.84 -4.34
N GLU A 33 4.17 -5.06 -4.84
CA GLU A 33 4.19 -6.26 -4.01
C GLU A 33 5.41 -6.30 -3.08
N ALA A 34 6.59 -5.97 -3.61
CA ALA A 34 7.82 -5.94 -2.82
C ALA A 34 7.73 -4.92 -1.68
N LEU A 35 7.22 -3.71 -1.95
CA LEU A 35 7.02 -2.70 -0.91
C LEU A 35 6.01 -3.16 0.13
N ALA A 36 4.94 -3.85 -0.28
CA ALA A 36 3.91 -4.34 0.63
C ALA A 36 4.42 -5.45 1.55
N LEU A 37 5.43 -6.21 1.12
CA LEU A 37 6.04 -7.26 1.95
C LEU A 37 7.04 -6.71 2.97
N LEU A 38 7.44 -5.44 2.85
CA LEU A 38 8.27 -4.78 3.85
C LEU A 38 7.38 -4.32 5.03
N GLU A 39 8.02 -4.02 6.16
CA GLU A 39 7.30 -3.69 7.38
C GLU A 39 6.86 -2.23 7.47
N PHE A 40 6.31 -1.70 6.38
CA PHE A 40 5.64 -0.39 6.39
C PHE A 40 4.20 -0.54 6.85
N ASP A 41 3.65 0.51 7.43
CA ASP A 41 2.25 0.52 7.86
C ASP A 41 1.29 0.61 6.67
N ALA A 42 1.73 1.20 5.57
CA ALA A 42 0.96 1.29 4.33
C ALA A 42 1.87 1.54 3.13
N VAL A 43 1.33 1.30 1.94
CA VAL A 43 1.95 1.68 0.67
C VAL A 43 1.06 2.70 -0.01
N ALA A 44 1.60 3.87 -0.32
CA ALA A 44 0.90 4.92 -1.06
C ALA A 44 1.34 4.91 -2.52
N ILE A 45 0.39 5.06 -3.42
CA ILE A 45 0.65 5.16 -4.86
C ILE A 45 0.41 6.60 -5.28
N ASP A 46 1.45 7.25 -5.82
CA ASP A 46 1.34 8.62 -6.33
C ASP A 46 0.71 8.59 -7.72
N MET A 47 -0.48 9.12 -7.86
CA MET A 47 -1.20 9.21 -9.14
C MET A 47 -0.96 10.53 -9.86
N GLN A 48 -0.44 11.53 -9.17
CA GLN A 48 -0.25 12.87 -9.71
C GLN A 48 1.13 13.08 -10.33
N HIS A 49 2.17 12.56 -9.69
CA HIS A 49 3.56 12.78 -10.07
C HIS A 49 4.25 11.50 -10.55
N SER A 50 3.48 10.52 -11.00
CA SER A 50 3.99 9.22 -11.42
C SER A 50 3.57 8.89 -12.85
N TYR A 51 4.02 7.73 -13.31
CA TYR A 51 3.71 7.19 -14.64
C TYR A 51 2.61 6.13 -14.61
N PHE A 52 1.87 6.01 -13.51
CA PHE A 52 0.76 5.07 -13.40
C PHE A 52 -0.41 5.47 -14.29
N ASP A 53 -0.95 4.53 -15.08
CA ASP A 53 -2.25 4.65 -15.68
C ASP A 53 -3.29 3.88 -14.84
N ARG A 54 -4.56 3.95 -15.25
CA ARG A 54 -5.66 3.34 -14.50
C ARG A 54 -5.51 1.82 -14.38
N GLU A 55 -5.11 1.16 -15.45
CA GLU A 55 -4.96 -0.29 -15.47
C GLU A 55 -3.79 -0.74 -14.61
N GLU A 56 -2.68 -0.04 -14.68
CA GLU A 56 -1.51 -0.30 -13.86
C GLU A 56 -1.83 -0.14 -12.38
N ILE A 57 -2.57 0.89 -12.00
CA ILE A 57 -2.99 1.13 -10.63
C ILE A 57 -3.82 -0.03 -10.10
N THR A 58 -4.78 -0.51 -10.87
CA THR A 58 -5.60 -1.66 -10.51
C THR A 58 -4.73 -2.89 -10.25
N GLY A 59 -3.75 -3.15 -11.13
CA GLY A 59 -2.83 -4.26 -10.97
C GLY A 59 -1.95 -4.14 -9.73
N VAL A 60 -1.42 -2.96 -9.47
CA VAL A 60 -0.56 -2.70 -8.30
C VAL A 60 -1.37 -2.82 -7.00
N LEU A 61 -2.55 -2.24 -6.94
CA LEU A 61 -3.42 -2.34 -5.75
C LEU A 61 -3.80 -3.79 -5.46
N THR A 62 -4.07 -4.58 -6.51
CA THR A 62 -4.36 -6.00 -6.37
C THR A 62 -3.17 -6.75 -5.77
N ALA A 63 -1.95 -6.47 -6.25
CA ALA A 63 -0.73 -7.09 -5.74
C ALA A 63 -0.47 -6.72 -4.27
N ILE A 64 -0.67 -5.45 -3.91
CA ILE A 64 -0.49 -4.96 -2.55
C ILE A 64 -1.50 -5.63 -1.61
N ASP A 65 -2.75 -5.73 -2.02
CA ASP A 65 -3.79 -6.39 -1.21
C ASP A 65 -3.49 -7.87 -1.02
N ALA A 66 -3.05 -8.55 -2.06
CA ALA A 66 -2.66 -9.96 -1.99
C ALA A 66 -1.48 -10.18 -1.03
N ALA A 67 -0.57 -9.22 -0.91
CA ALA A 67 0.54 -9.28 0.04
C ALA A 67 0.14 -8.92 1.47
N GLY A 68 -1.09 -8.44 1.68
CA GLY A 68 -1.62 -8.16 3.01
C GLY A 68 -1.38 -6.75 3.53
N SER A 69 -0.87 -5.83 2.72
CA SER A 69 -0.67 -4.43 3.10
C SER A 69 -1.89 -3.58 2.73
N PRO A 70 -2.20 -2.57 3.51
CA PRO A 70 -3.20 -1.58 3.14
C PRO A 70 -2.71 -0.57 2.08
#